data_5b2cb99362551fc7619ed0428fb1405c
#
_entry.id   5b2cb99362551fc7619ed0428fb1405c
#
_cell.length_a   1.000
_cell.length_b   1.000
_cell.length_c   1.000
_cell.angle_alpha   90.00
_cell.angle_beta   90.00
_cell.angle_gamma   90.00
#
_symmetry.space_group_name_H-M   'P 1'
#
loop_
_entity.id
_entity.type
_entity.pdbx_description
1 polymer ?
#
loop_
_entity_poly.entity_id
_entity_poly.type
_entity_poly.pdbx_seq_one_letter_code
_entity_poly.pdbx_strand_id
1 'polypeptide(L)'
;KITRHFLDVNGRRVHYRKCGSGPTLIMVHQSPRSSAEYEKLMIKWGSSFTCIAPDSPGYGQSEPLAIDSPNINDFGDGLIEFLNGLGVKKVAVYGFHSGGAIAMNAHVRNPGRFTALACGGYPIWTDAEMALYASGYLPSFKPSSYGEHLTWVWSRILEQSWFFPWFKTDATTRMRNAHDDIARVHAQVMELLDAGDNYQHGYRAVLSAPSDIPPAA
;
A
#
# COMPACT_ATOMS: atom_id res chain seq x y z
N LYS A 1 10.69 -9.79 -18.12
CA LYS A 1 9.32 -9.29 -18.39
C LYS A 1 8.46 -9.48 -17.16
N ILE A 2 7.63 -8.47 -16.80
CA ILE A 2 6.63 -8.58 -15.73
C ILE A 2 5.41 -9.32 -16.28
N THR A 3 4.88 -10.27 -15.51
CA THR A 3 3.63 -10.99 -15.77
C THR A 3 2.62 -10.69 -14.66
N ARG A 4 1.34 -10.79 -14.99
CA ARG A 4 0.21 -10.59 -14.07
C ARG A 4 -0.48 -11.91 -13.82
N HIS A 5 -0.85 -12.13 -12.58
CA HIS A 5 -1.44 -13.38 -12.13
C HIS A 5 -2.58 -13.12 -11.16
N PHE A 6 -3.46 -14.09 -11.05
CA PHE A 6 -4.48 -14.17 -10.01
C PHE A 6 -4.30 -15.45 -9.21
N LEU A 7 -4.57 -15.36 -7.92
CA LEU A 7 -4.54 -16.48 -6.98
C LEU A 7 -5.84 -16.43 -6.16
N ASP A 8 -6.51 -17.56 -6.05
CA ASP A 8 -7.59 -17.71 -5.07
C ASP A 8 -6.98 -17.96 -3.69
N VAL A 9 -7.38 -17.14 -2.74
CA VAL A 9 -6.92 -17.18 -1.35
C VAL A 9 -8.15 -17.21 -0.44
N ASN A 10 -8.54 -18.40 0.01
CA ASN A 10 -9.71 -18.61 0.85
C ASN A 10 -11.01 -18.05 0.25
N GLY A 11 -11.20 -18.21 -1.08
CA GLY A 11 -12.37 -17.70 -1.80
C GLY A 11 -12.28 -16.19 -2.14
N ARG A 12 -11.17 -15.53 -1.86
CA ARG A 12 -10.86 -14.15 -2.27
C ARG A 12 -9.81 -14.15 -3.37
N ARG A 13 -10.08 -13.47 -4.46
CA ARG A 13 -9.16 -13.39 -5.59
C ARG A 13 -8.14 -12.27 -5.38
N VAL A 14 -6.86 -12.65 -5.39
CA VAL A 14 -5.72 -11.74 -5.22
C VAL A 14 -4.96 -11.63 -6.53
N HIS A 15 -4.82 -10.41 -7.04
CA HIS A 15 -3.96 -10.11 -8.17
C HIS A 15 -2.52 -9.87 -7.69
N TYR A 16 -1.53 -10.29 -8.48
CA TYR A 16 -0.15 -9.97 -8.22
C TYR A 16 0.68 -9.89 -9.51
N ARG A 17 1.74 -9.11 -9.46
CA ARG A 17 2.77 -9.03 -10.49
C ARG A 17 3.96 -9.89 -10.11
N LYS A 18 4.59 -10.50 -11.13
CA LYS A 18 5.79 -11.33 -10.94
C LYS A 18 6.82 -11.08 -12.03
N CYS A 19 8.11 -11.05 -11.68
CA CYS A 19 9.20 -11.06 -12.65
C CYS A 19 10.51 -11.53 -12.00
N GLY A 20 11.50 -11.79 -12.85
CA GLY A 20 12.86 -12.10 -12.41
C GLY A 20 13.08 -13.55 -12.04
N SER A 21 14.27 -13.81 -11.53
CA SER A 21 14.71 -15.13 -11.06
C SER A 21 15.67 -14.98 -9.87
N GLY A 22 15.73 -15.98 -9.01
CA GLY A 22 16.51 -16.00 -7.79
C GLY A 22 15.65 -16.13 -6.54
N PRO A 23 16.16 -15.80 -5.36
CA PRO A 23 15.39 -15.82 -4.11
C PRO A 23 14.12 -14.97 -4.22
N THR A 24 13.03 -15.46 -3.63
CA THR A 24 11.75 -14.73 -3.67
C THR A 24 11.81 -13.50 -2.78
N LEU A 25 11.34 -12.36 -3.33
CA LEU A 25 11.14 -11.09 -2.65
C LEU A 25 9.69 -10.66 -2.82
N ILE A 26 8.97 -10.56 -1.72
CA ILE A 26 7.61 -9.98 -1.71
C ILE A 26 7.71 -8.47 -1.58
N MET A 27 6.89 -7.74 -2.33
CA MET A 27 6.89 -6.28 -2.36
C MET A 27 5.48 -5.76 -2.08
N VAL A 28 5.27 -5.19 -0.89
CA VAL A 28 3.96 -4.73 -0.40
C VAL A 28 3.83 -3.22 -0.59
N HIS A 29 2.91 -2.82 -1.47
CA HIS A 29 2.73 -1.42 -1.88
C HIS A 29 2.08 -0.56 -0.78
N GLN A 30 2.23 0.76 -0.91
CA GLN A 30 1.55 1.74 -0.07
C GLN A 30 0.08 1.94 -0.48
N SER A 31 -0.74 2.41 0.45
CA SER A 31 -2.08 2.94 0.14
C SER A 31 -1.96 4.37 -0.45
N PRO A 32 -2.78 4.74 -1.44
CA PRO A 32 -3.84 3.97 -2.11
C PRO A 32 -3.35 3.31 -3.42
N ARG A 33 -2.07 2.98 -3.50
CA ARG A 33 -1.44 2.42 -4.70
C ARG A 33 -1.82 0.95 -4.92
N SER A 34 -1.18 0.35 -5.91
CA SER A 34 -1.26 -1.07 -6.24
C SER A 34 0.16 -1.62 -6.50
N SER A 35 0.26 -2.90 -6.81
CA SER A 35 1.52 -3.53 -7.22
C SER A 35 2.17 -2.86 -8.45
N ALA A 36 1.42 -2.05 -9.22
CA ALA A 36 1.95 -1.27 -10.35
C ALA A 36 3.02 -0.27 -9.91
N GLU A 37 2.96 0.22 -8.68
CA GLU A 37 3.98 1.09 -8.08
C GLU A 37 5.39 0.52 -8.23
N TYR A 38 5.52 -0.79 -8.17
CA TYR A 38 6.80 -1.47 -8.16
C TYR A 38 7.35 -1.88 -9.52
N GLU A 39 6.64 -1.67 -10.63
CA GLU A 39 7.07 -2.18 -11.94
C GLU A 39 8.50 -1.77 -12.31
N LYS A 40 8.88 -0.49 -12.09
CA LYS A 40 10.25 -0.01 -12.35
C LYS A 40 11.28 -0.69 -11.43
N LEU A 41 10.94 -0.88 -10.17
CA LEU A 41 11.80 -1.50 -9.18
C LEU A 41 11.93 -3.01 -9.43
N MET A 42 10.84 -3.67 -9.78
CA MET A 42 10.81 -5.07 -10.16
C MET A 42 11.70 -5.36 -11.38
N ILE A 43 11.70 -4.50 -12.38
CA ILE A 43 12.59 -4.63 -13.54
C ILE A 43 14.05 -4.57 -13.11
N LYS A 44 14.38 -3.62 -12.21
CA LYS A 44 15.75 -3.45 -11.69
C LYS A 44 16.20 -4.62 -10.83
N TRP A 45 15.35 -5.06 -9.90
CA TRP A 45 15.70 -6.12 -8.95
C TRP A 45 15.49 -7.54 -9.48
N GLY A 46 14.74 -7.68 -10.57
CA GLY A 46 14.45 -8.97 -11.20
C GLY A 46 15.68 -9.70 -11.76
N SER A 47 16.83 -9.04 -11.87
CA SER A 47 18.11 -9.68 -12.16
C SER A 47 18.68 -10.50 -10.99
N SER A 48 18.24 -10.22 -9.75
CA SER A 48 18.76 -10.82 -8.53
C SER A 48 17.69 -11.54 -7.71
N PHE A 49 16.42 -11.24 -7.94
CA PHE A 49 15.28 -11.75 -7.18
C PHE A 49 14.15 -12.22 -8.08
N THR A 50 13.42 -13.21 -7.62
CA THR A 50 12.05 -13.43 -8.07
C THR A 50 11.14 -12.45 -7.32
N CYS A 51 10.87 -11.29 -7.93
CA CYS A 51 10.01 -10.26 -7.37
C CYS A 51 8.54 -10.66 -7.53
N ILE A 52 7.78 -10.62 -6.44
CA ILE A 52 6.33 -10.85 -6.42
C ILE A 52 5.69 -9.68 -5.66
N ALA A 53 4.83 -8.94 -6.34
CA ALA A 53 4.13 -7.79 -5.76
C ALA A 53 2.61 -8.05 -5.79
N PRO A 54 1.97 -8.43 -4.67
CA PRO A 54 0.52 -8.52 -4.59
C PRO A 54 -0.12 -7.13 -4.56
N ASP A 55 -1.34 -7.02 -5.06
CA ASP A 55 -2.25 -5.95 -4.69
C ASP A 55 -2.83 -6.30 -3.31
N SER A 56 -2.71 -5.40 -2.36
CA SER A 56 -3.30 -5.55 -1.03
C SER A 56 -4.83 -5.67 -1.12
N PRO A 57 -5.50 -6.28 -0.15
CA PRO A 57 -6.96 -6.44 -0.18
C PRO A 57 -7.70 -5.12 -0.44
N GLY A 58 -8.56 -5.09 -1.47
CA GLY A 58 -9.34 -3.92 -1.86
C GLY A 58 -8.59 -2.87 -2.68
N TYR A 59 -7.36 -3.18 -3.12
CA TYR A 59 -6.57 -2.31 -4.00
C TYR A 59 -6.27 -2.98 -5.34
N GLY A 60 -6.05 -2.15 -6.35
CA GLY A 60 -5.78 -2.63 -7.71
C GLY A 60 -6.86 -3.60 -8.19
N GLN A 61 -6.49 -4.83 -8.49
CA GLN A 61 -7.40 -5.86 -8.96
C GLN A 61 -7.65 -6.98 -7.94
N SER A 62 -7.24 -6.78 -6.68
CA SER A 62 -7.53 -7.71 -5.58
C SER A 62 -8.87 -7.41 -4.94
N GLU A 63 -9.64 -8.45 -4.67
CA GLU A 63 -10.89 -8.33 -3.93
C GLU A 63 -10.64 -7.86 -2.50
N PRO A 64 -11.57 -7.07 -1.91
CA PRO A 64 -11.45 -6.62 -0.53
C PRO A 64 -11.57 -7.77 0.47
N LEU A 65 -11.18 -7.51 1.71
CA LEU A 65 -11.52 -8.37 2.83
C LEU A 65 -13.05 -8.32 3.08
N ALA A 66 -13.64 -9.45 3.43
CA ALA A 66 -15.06 -9.52 3.83
C ALA A 66 -15.26 -9.00 5.27
N ILE A 67 -14.72 -7.80 5.56
CA ILE A 67 -14.70 -7.13 6.86
C ILE A 67 -15.03 -5.66 6.61
N ASP A 68 -16.06 -5.12 7.26
CA ASP A 68 -16.51 -3.74 7.04
C ASP A 68 -15.48 -2.69 7.45
N SER A 69 -14.70 -2.96 8.47
CA SER A 69 -13.69 -2.05 9.00
C SER A 69 -12.41 -2.80 9.36
N PRO A 70 -11.66 -3.28 8.35
CA PRO A 70 -10.45 -4.05 8.58
C PRO A 70 -9.37 -3.20 9.26
N ASN A 71 -8.69 -3.80 10.23
CA ASN A 71 -7.56 -3.22 10.95
C ASN A 71 -6.22 -3.76 10.41
N ILE A 72 -5.11 -3.34 11.01
CA ILE A 72 -3.78 -3.71 10.54
C ILE A 72 -3.52 -5.22 10.64
N ASN A 73 -4.14 -5.91 11.63
CA ASN A 73 -4.00 -7.37 11.78
C ASN A 73 -4.66 -8.10 10.61
N ASP A 74 -5.82 -7.63 10.17
CA ASP A 74 -6.56 -8.24 9.05
C ASP A 74 -5.76 -8.12 7.73
N PHE A 75 -5.11 -6.98 7.50
CA PHE A 75 -4.19 -6.82 6.35
C PHE A 75 -2.93 -7.69 6.49
N GLY A 76 -2.37 -7.80 7.69
CA GLY A 76 -1.24 -8.68 7.98
C GLY A 76 -1.58 -10.15 7.74
N ASP A 77 -2.78 -10.59 8.19
CA ASP A 77 -3.28 -11.94 7.96
C ASP A 77 -3.52 -12.19 6.46
N GLY A 78 -4.08 -11.21 5.74
CA GLY A 78 -4.25 -11.27 4.30
C GLY A 78 -2.93 -11.47 3.54
N LEU A 79 -1.84 -10.86 4.01
CA LEU A 79 -0.49 -11.09 3.47
C LEU A 79 -0.02 -12.53 3.76
N ILE A 80 -0.20 -13.03 4.97
CA ILE A 80 0.16 -14.41 5.33
C ILE A 80 -0.65 -15.44 4.54
N GLU A 81 -1.94 -15.22 4.37
CA GLU A 81 -2.81 -16.06 3.54
C GLU A 81 -2.33 -16.10 2.08
N PHE A 82 -1.97 -14.95 1.51
CA PHE A 82 -1.38 -14.89 0.17
C PHE A 82 -0.09 -15.70 0.07
N LEU A 83 0.82 -15.58 1.04
CA LEU A 83 2.06 -16.39 1.09
C LEU A 83 1.76 -17.89 1.19
N ASN A 84 0.75 -18.27 1.96
CA ASN A 84 0.32 -19.67 2.08
C ASN A 84 -0.24 -20.20 0.75
N GLY A 85 -1.07 -19.41 0.09
CA GLY A 85 -1.62 -19.73 -1.25
C GLY A 85 -0.53 -19.89 -2.32
N LEU A 86 0.56 -19.13 -2.24
CA LEU A 86 1.74 -19.30 -3.09
C LEU A 86 2.61 -20.51 -2.70
N GLY A 87 2.35 -21.19 -1.58
CA GLY A 87 3.20 -22.24 -1.04
C GLY A 87 4.54 -21.74 -0.47
N VAL A 88 4.64 -20.44 -0.17
CA VAL A 88 5.87 -19.79 0.33
C VAL A 88 5.92 -19.87 1.84
N LYS A 89 6.87 -20.63 2.39
CA LYS A 89 7.02 -20.82 3.85
C LYS A 89 7.83 -19.72 4.51
N LYS A 90 8.94 -19.31 3.89
CA LYS A 90 9.82 -18.23 4.38
C LYS A 90 10.23 -17.34 3.21
N VAL A 91 10.29 -16.02 3.43
CA VAL A 91 10.55 -15.07 2.35
C VAL A 91 11.12 -13.75 2.87
N ALA A 92 11.91 -13.07 2.03
CA ALA A 92 12.25 -11.67 2.25
C ALA A 92 11.09 -10.76 1.81
N VAL A 93 10.85 -9.68 2.54
CA VAL A 93 9.79 -8.72 2.24
C VAL A 93 10.36 -7.30 2.19
N TYR A 94 9.93 -6.55 1.19
CA TYR A 94 10.06 -5.10 1.12
C TYR A 94 8.68 -4.47 1.17
N GLY A 95 8.45 -3.56 2.11
CA GLY A 95 7.22 -2.79 2.21
C GLY A 95 7.50 -1.29 2.18
N PHE A 96 6.65 -0.52 1.50
CA PHE A 96 6.77 0.94 1.48
C PHE A 96 5.56 1.56 2.18
N HIS A 97 5.81 2.52 3.10
CA HIS A 97 4.75 3.23 3.83
C HIS A 97 3.78 2.25 4.53
N SER A 98 2.47 2.30 4.19
CA SER A 98 1.47 1.36 4.73
C SER A 98 1.80 -0.11 4.43
N GLY A 99 2.42 -0.40 3.29
CA GLY A 99 2.92 -1.75 2.99
C GLY A 99 4.02 -2.19 3.94
N GLY A 100 4.85 -1.26 4.42
CA GLY A 100 5.82 -1.51 5.48
C GLY A 100 5.15 -1.86 6.82
N ALA A 101 4.09 -1.13 7.19
CA ALA A 101 3.31 -1.39 8.40
C ALA A 101 2.61 -2.77 8.35
N ILE A 102 2.01 -3.12 7.21
CA ILE A 102 1.39 -4.42 6.98
C ILE A 102 2.43 -5.55 7.11
N ALA A 103 3.58 -5.40 6.46
CA ALA A 103 4.66 -6.39 6.50
C ALA A 103 5.23 -6.56 7.91
N MET A 104 5.41 -5.47 8.66
CA MET A 104 5.87 -5.49 10.04
C MET A 104 4.85 -6.18 10.97
N ASN A 105 3.57 -5.83 10.84
CA ASN A 105 2.51 -6.49 11.61
C ASN A 105 2.48 -8.00 11.35
N ALA A 106 2.55 -8.40 10.08
CA ALA A 106 2.61 -9.80 9.70
C ALA A 106 3.85 -10.51 10.29
N HIS A 107 5.01 -9.83 10.31
CA HIS A 107 6.26 -10.36 10.88
C HIS A 107 6.14 -10.60 12.38
N VAL A 108 5.69 -9.61 13.13
CA VAL A 108 5.57 -9.69 14.61
C VAL A 108 4.63 -10.82 15.04
N ARG A 109 3.51 -10.95 14.32
CA ARG A 109 2.48 -11.96 14.62
C ARG A 109 2.83 -13.37 14.10
N ASN A 110 3.75 -13.47 13.16
CA ASN A 110 4.17 -14.74 12.55
C ASN A 110 5.70 -14.87 12.52
N PRO A 111 6.35 -14.96 13.68
CA PRO A 111 7.81 -15.05 13.76
C PRO A 111 8.32 -16.27 12.97
N GLY A 112 9.40 -16.08 12.25
CA GLY A 112 10.00 -17.12 11.43
C GLY A 112 9.44 -17.28 10.02
N ARG A 113 8.40 -16.51 9.62
CA ARG A 113 7.90 -16.45 8.23
C ARG A 113 8.76 -15.58 7.33
N PHE A 114 9.47 -14.62 7.89
CA PHE A 114 10.28 -13.66 7.13
C PHE A 114 11.76 -13.86 7.40
N THR A 115 12.55 -14.01 6.34
CA THR A 115 14.01 -14.13 6.41
C THR A 115 14.69 -12.78 6.50
N ALA A 116 14.05 -11.74 5.97
CA ALA A 116 14.45 -10.36 6.05
C ALA A 116 13.22 -9.46 5.84
N LEU A 117 13.22 -8.29 6.47
CA LEU A 117 12.20 -7.26 6.30
C LEU A 117 12.88 -5.91 6.11
N ALA A 118 12.55 -5.23 5.02
CA ALA A 118 12.96 -3.87 4.76
C ALA A 118 11.72 -2.98 4.58
N CYS A 119 11.67 -1.87 5.32
CA CYS A 119 10.58 -0.90 5.24
C CYS A 119 11.12 0.45 4.77
N GLY A 120 10.56 0.96 3.66
CA GLY A 120 10.78 2.33 3.21
C GLY A 120 9.69 3.23 3.76
N GLY A 121 10.06 4.37 4.39
CA GLY A 121 9.10 5.35 4.90
C GLY A 121 8.10 4.75 5.91
N TYR A 122 8.58 3.96 6.86
CA TYR A 122 7.72 3.35 7.88
C TYR A 122 6.98 4.44 8.67
N PRO A 123 5.64 4.38 8.76
CA PRO A 123 4.86 5.43 9.42
C PRO A 123 4.97 5.34 10.93
N ILE A 124 5.58 6.35 11.53
CA ILE A 124 5.61 6.58 12.98
C ILE A 124 5.03 7.97 13.21
N TRP A 125 3.93 8.06 13.94
CA TRP A 125 3.18 9.28 14.11
C TRP A 125 3.15 9.70 15.58
N THR A 126 3.23 11.00 15.83
CA THR A 126 2.89 11.61 17.12
C THR A 126 1.37 11.67 17.28
N ASP A 127 0.88 11.78 18.52
CA ASP A 127 -0.56 11.94 18.80
C ASP A 127 -1.14 13.16 18.08
N ALA A 128 -0.36 14.25 17.97
CA ALA A 128 -0.77 15.47 17.27
C ALA A 128 -0.93 15.23 15.74
N GLU A 129 -0.01 14.48 15.14
CA GLU A 129 -0.12 14.08 13.72
C GLU A 129 -1.29 13.13 13.50
N MET A 130 -1.51 12.17 14.40
CA MET A 130 -2.64 11.26 14.34
C MET A 130 -3.96 12.03 14.39
N ALA A 131 -4.13 12.99 15.31
CA ALA A 131 -5.29 13.86 15.41
C ALA A 131 -5.48 14.70 14.12
N LEU A 132 -4.39 15.24 13.57
CA LEU A 132 -4.42 16.02 12.35
C LEU A 132 -4.89 15.15 11.17
N TYR A 133 -4.33 13.96 10.99
CA TYR A 133 -4.71 13.08 9.87
C TYR A 133 -6.13 12.55 10.00
N ALA A 134 -6.59 12.24 11.21
CA ALA A 134 -7.97 11.84 11.46
C ALA A 134 -8.97 12.93 11.04
N SER A 135 -8.60 14.21 11.12
CA SER A 135 -9.50 15.33 10.81
C SER A 135 -9.75 15.58 9.33
N GLY A 136 -8.83 15.20 8.43
CA GLY A 136 -8.94 15.61 7.03
C GLY A 136 -8.26 14.72 5.98
N TYR A 137 -7.56 13.65 6.38
CA TYR A 137 -6.75 12.89 5.44
C TYR A 137 -7.56 11.96 4.53
N LEU A 138 -8.71 11.46 5.01
CA LEU A 138 -9.46 10.36 4.39
C LEU A 138 -10.93 10.71 4.11
N PRO A 139 -11.23 11.81 3.41
CA PRO A 139 -12.61 12.06 3.00
C PRO A 139 -13.08 10.97 2.02
N SER A 140 -14.31 10.51 2.20
CA SER A 140 -14.95 9.63 1.23
C SER A 140 -15.24 10.42 -0.05
N PHE A 141 -15.10 9.76 -1.20
CA PHE A 141 -15.57 10.28 -2.46
C PHE A 141 -16.49 9.24 -3.13
N LYS A 142 -17.59 9.71 -3.73
CA LYS A 142 -18.53 8.85 -4.43
C LYS A 142 -18.73 9.36 -5.85
N PRO A 143 -19.02 8.47 -6.80
CA PRO A 143 -19.38 8.87 -8.13
C PRO A 143 -20.52 9.90 -8.11
N SER A 144 -20.34 11.02 -8.80
CA SER A 144 -21.31 12.09 -8.97
C SER A 144 -21.74 12.21 -10.41
N SER A 145 -22.95 12.71 -10.66
CA SER A 145 -23.58 12.76 -11.99
C SER A 145 -22.79 13.58 -13.01
N TYR A 146 -22.06 14.59 -12.57
CA TYR A 146 -21.29 15.48 -13.45
C TYR A 146 -19.77 15.28 -13.32
N GLY A 147 -19.31 14.21 -12.63
CA GLY A 147 -17.90 13.86 -12.56
C GLY A 147 -17.06 14.71 -11.60
N GLU A 148 -17.67 15.47 -10.67
CA GLU A 148 -16.93 16.31 -9.70
C GLU A 148 -15.95 15.49 -8.86
N HIS A 149 -16.27 14.22 -8.56
CA HIS A 149 -15.38 13.31 -7.85
C HIS A 149 -14.07 13.06 -8.62
N LEU A 150 -14.09 13.07 -9.96
CA LEU A 150 -12.88 12.90 -10.79
C LEU A 150 -11.96 14.10 -10.65
N THR A 151 -12.52 15.32 -10.69
CA THR A 151 -11.77 16.56 -10.48
C THR A 151 -11.20 16.61 -9.06
N TRP A 152 -11.98 16.18 -8.07
CA TRP A 152 -11.53 16.14 -6.69
C TRP A 152 -10.36 15.15 -6.50
N VAL A 153 -10.48 13.92 -7.02
CA VAL A 153 -9.41 12.91 -6.95
C VAL A 153 -8.14 13.41 -7.63
N TRP A 154 -8.28 14.06 -8.80
CA TRP A 154 -7.16 14.66 -9.50
C TRP A 154 -6.45 15.70 -8.65
N SER A 155 -7.20 16.67 -8.12
CA SER A 155 -6.66 17.75 -7.29
C SER A 155 -6.00 17.21 -6.03
N ARG A 156 -6.64 16.25 -5.35
CA ARG A 156 -6.07 15.60 -4.16
C ARG A 156 -4.71 14.96 -4.44
N ILE A 157 -4.57 14.21 -5.52
CA ILE A 157 -3.31 13.55 -5.87
C ILE A 157 -2.27 14.58 -6.32
N LEU A 158 -2.68 15.61 -7.04
CA LEU A 158 -1.78 16.69 -7.45
C LEU A 158 -1.25 17.45 -6.22
N GLU A 159 -2.12 17.82 -5.28
CA GLU A 159 -1.73 18.46 -4.02
C GLU A 159 -0.82 17.55 -3.19
N GLN A 160 -1.06 16.24 -3.17
CA GLN A 160 -0.18 15.28 -2.50
C GLN A 160 1.22 15.19 -3.15
N SER A 161 1.37 15.60 -4.41
CA SER A 161 2.69 15.71 -5.04
C SER A 161 3.47 16.96 -4.60
N TRP A 162 2.82 17.91 -3.95
CA TRP A 162 3.40 19.17 -3.51
C TRP A 162 3.45 19.33 -2.00
N PHE A 163 2.44 18.81 -1.25
CA PHE A 163 2.24 19.07 0.18
C PHE A 163 2.07 17.78 0.98
N PHE A 164 2.53 17.83 2.23
CA PHE A 164 2.24 16.78 3.20
C PHE A 164 1.93 17.37 4.58
N PRO A 165 0.74 17.10 5.15
CA PRO A 165 -0.38 16.38 4.53
C PRO A 165 -1.00 17.17 3.37
N TRP A 166 -1.54 16.46 2.38
CA TRP A 166 -2.04 17.01 1.12
C TRP A 166 -3.11 18.10 1.28
N PHE A 167 -3.93 18.03 2.33
CA PHE A 167 -5.02 18.97 2.61
C PHE A 167 -4.58 20.26 3.35
N LYS A 168 -3.31 20.42 3.63
CA LYS A 168 -2.72 21.66 4.14
C LYS A 168 -1.77 22.23 3.09
N THR A 169 -2.25 23.24 2.36
CA THR A 169 -1.56 23.78 1.20
C THR A 169 -0.86 25.11 1.51
N ASP A 170 0.02 25.10 2.50
CA ASP A 170 0.80 26.25 2.92
C ASP A 170 2.33 26.02 2.80
N ALA A 171 3.11 27.08 3.00
CA ALA A 171 4.56 27.02 2.82
C ALA A 171 5.25 26.03 3.79
N THR A 172 4.67 25.76 4.97
CA THR A 172 5.26 24.87 5.98
C THR A 172 5.09 23.40 5.64
N THR A 173 4.07 23.07 4.84
CA THR A 173 3.74 21.70 4.44
C THR A 173 4.24 21.36 3.03
N ARG A 174 4.84 22.34 2.32
CA ARG A 174 5.40 22.11 0.98
C ARG A 174 6.59 21.16 1.06
N MET A 175 6.51 20.07 0.29
CA MET A 175 7.57 19.04 0.28
C MET A 175 8.80 19.54 -0.50
N ARG A 176 10.00 19.18 -0.04
CA ARG A 176 11.26 19.46 -0.72
C ARG A 176 11.38 18.76 -2.08
N ASN A 177 10.76 17.60 -2.23
CA ASN A 177 10.72 16.80 -3.45
C ASN A 177 9.40 16.96 -4.23
N ALA A 178 8.73 18.10 -4.04
CA ALA A 178 7.54 18.45 -4.84
C ALA A 178 7.83 18.35 -6.34
N HIS A 179 6.90 17.84 -7.12
CA HIS A 179 7.06 17.61 -8.55
C HIS A 179 5.78 17.86 -9.33
N ASP A 180 5.93 18.17 -10.61
CA ASP A 180 4.83 18.38 -11.57
C ASP A 180 4.77 17.25 -12.62
N ASP A 181 5.16 16.04 -12.25
CA ASP A 181 5.06 14.87 -13.15
C ASP A 181 3.59 14.43 -13.30
N ILE A 182 2.93 15.01 -14.30
CA ILE A 182 1.51 14.78 -14.58
C ILE A 182 1.23 13.32 -14.98
N ALA A 183 2.17 12.64 -15.63
CA ALA A 183 1.99 11.23 -15.98
C ALA A 183 1.96 10.36 -14.69
N ARG A 184 2.80 10.69 -13.73
CA ARG A 184 2.80 10.04 -12.41
C ARG A 184 1.53 10.34 -11.62
N VAL A 185 1.08 11.62 -11.63
CA VAL A 185 -0.20 12.02 -11.01
C VAL A 185 -1.35 11.24 -11.62
N HIS A 186 -1.44 11.18 -12.95
CA HIS A 186 -2.47 10.42 -13.66
C HIS A 186 -2.50 8.94 -13.23
N ALA A 187 -1.34 8.27 -13.22
CA ALA A 187 -1.28 6.87 -12.80
C ALA A 187 -1.77 6.67 -11.36
N GLN A 188 -1.44 7.58 -10.43
CA GLN A 188 -1.90 7.52 -9.05
C GLN A 188 -3.40 7.80 -8.91
N VAL A 189 -3.95 8.71 -9.72
CA VAL A 189 -5.40 8.98 -9.80
C VAL A 189 -6.14 7.72 -10.21
N MET A 190 -5.67 7.02 -11.25
CA MET A 190 -6.29 5.77 -11.69
C MET A 190 -6.27 4.70 -10.59
N GLU A 191 -5.17 4.55 -9.87
CA GLU A 191 -5.07 3.59 -8.76
C GLU A 191 -6.00 3.94 -7.59
N LEU A 192 -6.18 5.23 -7.28
CA LEU A 192 -7.13 5.67 -6.25
C LEU A 192 -8.58 5.44 -6.67
N LEU A 193 -8.91 5.69 -7.94
CA LEU A 193 -10.24 5.42 -8.48
C LEU A 193 -10.56 3.92 -8.49
N ASP A 194 -9.58 3.07 -8.84
CA ASP A 194 -9.72 1.61 -8.79
C ASP A 194 -9.97 1.10 -7.36
N ALA A 195 -9.29 1.68 -6.37
CA ALA A 195 -9.50 1.33 -4.96
C ALA A 195 -10.89 1.77 -4.45
N GLY A 196 -11.44 2.86 -5.01
CA GLY A 196 -12.72 3.39 -4.58
C GLY A 196 -12.75 3.68 -3.08
N ASP A 197 -13.87 3.35 -2.41
CA ASP A 197 -14.00 3.54 -0.96
C ASP A 197 -13.02 2.66 -0.13
N ASN A 198 -12.49 1.57 -0.70
CA ASN A 198 -11.51 0.71 -0.01
C ASN A 198 -10.20 1.45 0.33
N TYR A 199 -9.90 2.56 -0.37
CA TYR A 199 -8.67 3.32 -0.09
C TYR A 199 -8.57 3.78 1.37
N GLN A 200 -9.71 4.02 2.01
CA GLN A 200 -9.78 4.45 3.41
C GLN A 200 -9.37 3.33 4.37
N HIS A 201 -9.66 2.07 4.02
CA HIS A 201 -9.44 0.92 4.91
C HIS A 201 -7.96 0.73 5.24
N GLY A 202 -7.09 0.70 4.23
CA GLY A 202 -5.65 0.55 4.46
C GLY A 202 -5.04 1.73 5.21
N TYR A 203 -5.49 2.96 4.94
CA TYR A 203 -5.04 4.13 5.70
C TYR A 203 -5.51 4.09 7.15
N ARG A 204 -6.80 3.79 7.41
CA ARG A 204 -7.33 3.68 8.77
C ARG A 204 -6.62 2.58 9.55
N ALA A 205 -6.38 1.43 8.93
CA ALA A 205 -5.66 0.34 9.53
C ALA A 205 -4.26 0.75 10.01
N VAL A 206 -3.54 1.56 9.23
CA VAL A 206 -2.20 2.05 9.57
C VAL A 206 -2.26 3.18 10.60
N LEU A 207 -3.18 4.14 10.46
CA LEU A 207 -3.33 5.26 11.40
C LEU A 207 -3.80 4.80 12.78
N SER A 208 -4.52 3.69 12.88
CA SER A 208 -4.95 3.11 14.16
C SER A 208 -4.02 1.99 14.67
N ALA A 209 -2.95 1.68 13.94
CA ALA A 209 -1.97 0.69 14.38
C ALA A 209 -1.15 1.25 15.55
N PRO A 210 -0.71 0.40 16.50
CA PRO A 210 0.24 0.81 17.51
C PRO A 210 1.50 1.40 16.89
N SER A 211 1.92 2.57 17.37
CA SER A 211 3.14 3.25 16.91
C SER A 211 4.43 2.62 17.44
N ASP A 212 4.31 1.61 18.29
CA ASP A 212 5.46 0.92 18.86
C ASP A 212 6.25 0.18 17.79
N ILE A 213 7.49 0.59 17.60
CA ILE A 213 8.43 -0.18 16.79
C ILE A 213 8.73 -1.46 17.57
N PRO A 214 8.52 -2.65 16.98
CA PRO A 214 8.90 -3.88 17.64
C PRO A 214 10.40 -3.84 17.98
N PRO A 215 10.82 -4.36 19.16
CA PRO A 215 12.23 -4.47 19.45
C PRO A 215 12.94 -5.25 18.36
N ALA A 216 14.18 -4.87 18.07
CA ALA A 216 14.99 -5.59 17.10
C ALA A 216 15.06 -7.07 17.51
N ALA A 217 14.67 -7.95 16.59
CA ALA A 217 14.72 -9.40 16.80
C ALA A 217 16.14 -9.92 16.62
#